data_b2a5a4a79ea1f2146101e85b47b6f859
#
_entry.id   b2a5a4a79ea1f2146101e85b47b6f859
#
_cell.length_a   1.000
_cell.length_b   1.000
_cell.length_c   1.000
_cell.angle_alpha   90.00
_cell.angle_beta   90.00
_cell.angle_gamma   90.00
#
_symmetry.space_group_name_H-M   'P 1'
#
loop_
_entity.id
_entity.type
_entity.pdbx_description
1 polymer ?
#
loop_
_entity_poly.entity_id
_entity_poly.type
_entity_poly.pdbx_seq_one_letter_code
_entity_poly.pdbx_strand_id
1 'polypeptide(L)'
;MKIKLSHICITALLWLSSTPMLAQKDSLSWDAPESISLEDSITLDSAKLSKALAPKALRKKRDWATWRPNTKRALWLALVLPGAGQIYNRKYWKLPIIYGGFVGCAYAMSWNNQMYHDYSQAYLDIMDDDPNTQSYNQFLHLGAKIDESNIERYKEIFRKRKDRFRRWRDMSMFVMIGVYALSVIDAYVDASLSEFDISDDLSLRFEPTMLNNESRARN
;
A
#
# COMPACT_ATOMS: atom_id res chain seq x y z
N MET A 1 -17.75 -12.73 -22.41
CA MET A 1 -17.14 -11.42 -22.70
C MET A 1 -15.95 -11.25 -21.76
N LYS A 2 -14.72 -11.61 -22.20
CA LYS A 2 -13.50 -11.58 -21.38
C LYS A 2 -12.95 -10.15 -21.36
N ILE A 3 -13.31 -9.38 -20.36
CA ILE A 3 -12.70 -8.07 -20.12
C ILE A 3 -11.31 -8.34 -19.53
N LYS A 4 -10.27 -8.07 -20.32
CA LYS A 4 -8.88 -8.24 -19.87
C LYS A 4 -8.60 -7.27 -18.73
N LEU A 5 -8.19 -7.79 -17.59
CA LEU A 5 -7.86 -7.04 -16.36
C LEU A 5 -6.85 -5.91 -16.59
N SER A 6 -6.05 -6.01 -17.67
CA SER A 6 -5.10 -4.98 -18.12
C SER A 6 -5.73 -3.64 -18.48
N HIS A 7 -7.00 -3.63 -18.95
CA HIS A 7 -7.68 -2.40 -19.32
C HIS A 7 -8.23 -1.63 -18.11
N ILE A 8 -8.56 -2.33 -17.02
CA ILE A 8 -9.06 -1.71 -15.77
C ILE A 8 -7.94 -0.95 -15.07
N CYS A 9 -6.71 -1.48 -15.03
CA CYS A 9 -5.58 -0.77 -14.43
C CYS A 9 -5.18 0.47 -15.23
N ILE A 10 -5.25 0.43 -16.57
CA ILE A 10 -4.89 1.55 -17.43
C ILE A 10 -5.93 2.68 -17.33
N THR A 11 -7.22 2.34 -17.24
CA THR A 11 -8.29 3.34 -17.07
C THR A 11 -8.26 4.01 -15.69
N ALA A 12 -7.89 3.28 -14.62
CA ALA A 12 -7.72 3.86 -13.29
C ALA A 12 -6.53 4.83 -13.22
N LEU A 13 -5.45 4.57 -13.96
CA LEU A 13 -4.29 5.47 -14.04
C LEU A 13 -4.58 6.74 -14.84
N LEU A 14 -5.44 6.65 -15.86
CA LEU A 14 -5.85 7.80 -16.69
C LEU A 14 -6.85 8.74 -15.99
N TRP A 15 -7.61 8.23 -14.99
CA TRP A 15 -8.56 9.06 -14.23
C TRP A 15 -7.88 9.95 -13.17
N LEU A 16 -6.65 9.64 -12.77
CA LEU A 16 -5.90 10.48 -11.81
C LEU A 16 -5.23 11.71 -12.44
N SER A 17 -5.20 11.82 -13.76
CA SER A 17 -4.52 12.92 -14.47
C SER A 17 -5.46 13.99 -15.03
N SER A 18 -6.78 13.85 -14.89
CA SER A 18 -7.76 14.84 -15.36
C SER A 18 -8.26 15.72 -14.22
N THR A 19 -7.40 16.60 -13.70
CA THR A 19 -7.88 17.79 -12.98
C THR A 19 -8.33 18.81 -14.01
N PRO A 20 -9.60 19.24 -14.04
CA PRO A 20 -10.01 20.35 -14.89
C PRO A 20 -9.31 21.61 -14.36
N MET A 21 -8.42 22.15 -15.14
CA MET A 21 -7.88 23.49 -14.97
C MET A 21 -9.04 24.46 -15.27
N LEU A 22 -9.76 24.89 -14.22
CA LEU A 22 -10.73 25.98 -14.31
C LEU A 22 -9.95 27.24 -14.69
N ALA A 23 -9.93 27.54 -15.98
CA ALA A 23 -9.54 28.85 -16.47
C ALA A 23 -10.64 29.83 -16.04
N GLN A 24 -10.37 30.55 -14.96
CA GLN A 24 -11.18 31.67 -14.51
C GLN A 24 -11.01 32.80 -15.53
N LYS A 25 -12.05 33.00 -16.33
CA LYS A 25 -12.14 34.08 -17.29
C LYS A 25 -12.57 35.31 -16.52
N ASP A 26 -11.61 36.08 -16.04
CA ASP A 26 -11.87 37.37 -15.44
C ASP A 26 -12.35 38.31 -16.55
N SER A 27 -13.65 38.59 -16.52
CA SER A 27 -14.23 39.68 -17.33
C SER A 27 -13.74 41.02 -16.77
N LEU A 28 -12.81 41.62 -17.49
CA LEU A 28 -12.34 42.96 -17.21
C LEU A 28 -13.50 43.93 -17.49
N SER A 29 -14.21 44.39 -16.47
CA SER A 29 -15.07 45.54 -16.55
C SER A 29 -14.22 46.80 -16.45
N TRP A 30 -14.18 47.61 -17.51
CA TRP A 30 -13.60 48.90 -17.51
C TRP A 30 -14.54 49.90 -16.81
N ASP A 31 -14.42 50.03 -15.51
CA ASP A 31 -14.97 51.18 -14.80
C ASP A 31 -13.89 52.30 -14.78
N ALA A 32 -14.33 53.48 -15.19
CA ALA A 32 -13.45 54.66 -15.33
C ALA A 32 -12.79 55.01 -14.00
N PRO A 33 -11.52 55.41 -13.97
CA PRO A 33 -10.80 55.69 -12.73
C PRO A 33 -11.37 56.93 -12.06
N GLU A 34 -11.94 56.73 -10.87
CA GLU A 34 -12.12 57.78 -9.89
C GLU A 34 -10.76 58.37 -9.55
N SER A 35 -10.65 59.70 -9.55
CA SER A 35 -9.40 60.47 -9.41
C SER A 35 -8.73 60.17 -8.08
N ILE A 36 -7.82 59.23 -8.07
CA ILE A 36 -6.97 58.87 -6.93
C ILE A 36 -5.89 59.98 -6.83
N SER A 37 -5.83 60.67 -5.68
CA SER A 37 -4.81 61.67 -5.41
C SER A 37 -3.42 61.03 -5.44
N LEU A 38 -2.42 61.71 -6.01
CA LEU A 38 -1.05 61.19 -6.18
C LEU A 38 -0.38 60.75 -4.86
N GLU A 39 -0.83 61.24 -3.73
CA GLU A 39 -0.31 60.89 -2.41
C GLU A 39 -0.75 59.49 -1.97
N ASP A 40 -1.99 59.04 -2.27
CA ASP A 40 -2.48 57.69 -1.95
C ASP A 40 -1.81 56.60 -2.81
N SER A 41 -1.43 56.93 -4.04
CA SER A 41 -0.76 56.00 -4.93
C SER A 41 0.68 55.70 -4.49
N ILE A 42 1.38 56.65 -3.91
CA ILE A 42 2.78 56.47 -3.44
C ILE A 42 2.83 55.63 -2.16
N THR A 43 1.88 55.80 -1.27
CA THR A 43 1.84 55.01 -0.01
C THR A 43 1.41 53.56 -0.26
N LEU A 44 0.48 53.31 -1.19
CA LEU A 44 0.03 51.97 -1.57
C LEU A 44 1.16 51.20 -2.31
N ASP A 45 1.97 51.88 -3.13
CA ASP A 45 3.07 51.22 -3.83
C ASP A 45 4.23 50.91 -2.89
N SER A 46 4.52 51.78 -1.92
CA SER A 46 5.56 51.52 -0.92
C SER A 46 5.21 50.36 0.00
N ALA A 47 3.93 50.20 0.38
CA ALA A 47 3.45 49.09 1.19
C ALA A 47 3.45 47.75 0.40
N LYS A 48 3.11 47.78 -0.88
CA LYS A 48 3.23 46.63 -1.77
C LYS A 48 4.70 46.27 -2.03
N LEU A 49 5.55 47.24 -2.22
CA LEU A 49 6.97 47.05 -2.44
C LEU A 49 7.68 46.50 -1.19
N SER A 50 7.35 47.01 0.01
CA SER A 50 7.89 46.49 1.26
C SER A 50 7.44 45.05 1.55
N LYS A 51 6.20 44.71 1.16
CA LYS A 51 5.70 43.35 1.27
C LYS A 51 6.30 42.38 0.24
N ALA A 52 6.65 42.89 -0.94
CA ALA A 52 7.34 42.16 -1.99
C ALA A 52 8.83 41.97 -1.71
N LEU A 53 9.45 42.97 -1.07
CA LEU A 53 10.86 42.97 -0.66
C LEU A 53 11.07 42.34 0.72
N ALA A 54 10.01 42.07 1.48
CA ALA A 54 10.12 41.32 2.70
C ALA A 54 10.82 39.98 2.36
N PRO A 55 11.97 39.65 2.97
CA PRO A 55 12.69 38.45 2.65
C PRO A 55 11.72 37.29 2.88
N LYS A 56 11.37 36.61 1.79
CA LYS A 56 10.53 35.42 1.81
C LYS A 56 11.15 34.51 2.88
N ALA A 57 10.52 34.44 4.05
CA ALA A 57 11.08 33.74 5.20
C ALA A 57 11.65 32.44 4.67
N LEU A 58 12.96 32.32 4.60
CA LEU A 58 13.66 31.16 4.08
C LEU A 58 13.08 29.99 4.86
N ARG A 59 12.26 29.18 4.20
CA ARG A 59 11.70 27.96 4.80
C ARG A 59 12.88 27.25 5.40
N LYS A 60 13.02 27.32 6.74
CA LYS A 60 14.12 26.71 7.49
C LYS A 60 14.28 25.30 6.93
N LYS A 61 15.39 25.06 6.22
CA LYS A 61 15.66 23.72 5.67
C LYS A 61 15.53 22.76 6.82
N ARG A 62 14.61 21.78 6.67
CA ARG A 62 14.39 20.77 7.70
C ARG A 62 15.70 20.02 7.89
N ASP A 63 16.22 20.04 9.10
CA ASP A 63 17.38 19.28 9.45
C ASP A 63 17.00 17.80 9.49
N TRP A 64 17.47 17.06 8.49
CA TRP A 64 17.11 15.66 8.31
C TRP A 64 17.90 14.73 9.23
N ALA A 65 19.00 15.19 9.82
CA ALA A 65 19.81 14.41 10.75
C ALA A 65 19.10 14.26 12.11
N THR A 66 18.38 15.31 12.53
CA THR A 66 17.67 15.33 13.81
C THR A 66 16.18 15.04 13.67
N TRP A 67 15.68 14.84 12.42
CA TRP A 67 14.27 14.63 12.21
C TRP A 67 13.81 13.25 12.70
N ARG A 68 12.79 13.24 13.55
CA ARG A 68 12.14 12.03 14.07
C ARG A 68 10.70 11.96 13.61
N PRO A 69 10.21 10.79 13.15
CA PRO A 69 8.81 10.61 12.79
C PRO A 69 7.91 10.65 14.05
N ASN A 70 6.77 11.30 13.93
CA ASN A 70 5.76 11.27 14.97
C ASN A 70 4.97 9.97 14.92
N THR A 71 4.96 9.21 16.00
CA THR A 71 4.35 7.87 16.12
C THR A 71 2.87 7.87 15.76
N LYS A 72 2.09 8.87 16.24
CA LYS A 72 0.66 8.97 15.92
C LYS A 72 0.40 9.22 14.45
N ARG A 73 1.22 10.07 13.79
CA ARG A 73 1.08 10.34 12.35
C ARG A 73 1.47 9.13 11.52
N ALA A 74 2.53 8.42 11.91
CA ALA A 74 2.96 7.19 11.23
C ALA A 74 1.84 6.14 11.27
N LEU A 75 1.21 5.95 12.43
CA LEU A 75 0.09 5.04 12.62
C LEU A 75 -1.11 5.40 11.73
N TRP A 76 -1.56 6.67 11.77
CA TRP A 76 -2.69 7.10 10.96
C TRP A 76 -2.43 6.98 9.46
N LEU A 77 -1.23 7.34 9.01
CA LEU A 77 -0.86 7.17 7.60
C LEU A 77 -0.85 5.70 7.18
N ALA A 78 -0.34 4.80 8.03
CA ALA A 78 -0.35 3.37 7.77
C ALA A 78 -1.75 2.77 7.75
N LEU A 79 -2.69 3.30 8.58
CA LEU A 79 -4.10 2.90 8.60
C LEU A 79 -4.89 3.37 7.38
N VAL A 80 -4.55 4.52 6.80
CA VAL A 80 -5.28 5.04 5.63
C VAL A 80 -4.77 4.40 4.34
N LEU A 81 -3.45 4.25 4.22
CA LEU A 81 -2.82 3.71 3.03
C LEU A 81 -1.70 2.74 3.40
N PRO A 82 -1.79 1.47 2.97
CA PRO A 82 -0.73 0.50 3.23
C PRO A 82 0.59 0.99 2.63
N GLY A 83 1.66 0.99 3.43
CA GLY A 83 2.97 1.49 3.02
C GLY A 83 3.22 2.97 3.30
N ALA A 84 2.21 3.81 3.50
CA ALA A 84 2.40 5.25 3.75
C ALA A 84 3.13 5.54 5.07
N GLY A 85 2.93 4.70 6.08
CA GLY A 85 3.68 4.77 7.34
C GLY A 85 5.18 4.53 7.14
N GLN A 86 5.56 3.55 6.32
CA GLN A 86 6.95 3.26 5.98
C GLN A 86 7.60 4.38 5.16
N ILE A 87 6.84 4.98 4.23
CA ILE A 87 7.28 6.17 3.49
C ILE A 87 7.53 7.33 4.45
N TYR A 88 6.62 7.57 5.38
CA TYR A 88 6.77 8.62 6.39
C TYR A 88 7.97 8.37 7.30
N ASN A 89 8.21 7.12 7.71
CA ASN A 89 9.37 6.69 8.51
C ASN A 89 10.67 6.60 7.69
N ARG A 90 10.62 6.84 6.35
CA ARG A 90 11.76 6.78 5.41
C ARG A 90 12.38 5.38 5.30
N LYS A 91 11.63 4.33 5.63
CA LYS A 91 12.05 2.93 5.52
C LYS A 91 11.62 2.33 4.18
N TYR A 92 12.02 2.96 3.06
CA TYR A 92 11.58 2.61 1.70
C TYR A 92 11.90 1.17 1.30
N TRP A 93 12.96 0.59 1.85
CA TRP A 93 13.36 -0.79 1.55
C TRP A 93 12.32 -1.84 1.98
N LYS A 94 11.42 -1.50 2.92
CA LYS A 94 10.33 -2.37 3.36
C LYS A 94 9.14 -2.37 2.39
N LEU A 95 9.01 -1.35 1.55
CA LEU A 95 7.88 -1.23 0.62
C LEU A 95 7.76 -2.41 -0.35
N PRO A 96 8.85 -2.88 -1.00
CA PRO A 96 8.77 -4.04 -1.89
C PRO A 96 8.26 -5.30 -1.19
N ILE A 97 8.61 -5.50 0.09
CA ILE A 97 8.18 -6.65 0.89
C ILE A 97 6.67 -6.57 1.16
N ILE A 98 6.18 -5.40 1.59
CA ILE A 98 4.77 -5.16 1.90
C ILE A 98 3.91 -5.30 0.64
N TYR A 99 4.27 -4.59 -0.45
CA TYR A 99 3.52 -4.67 -1.69
C TYR A 99 3.63 -6.03 -2.36
N GLY A 100 4.78 -6.70 -2.27
CA GLY A 100 4.96 -8.08 -2.70
C GLY A 100 4.01 -9.03 -1.97
N GLY A 101 3.85 -8.86 -0.67
CA GLY A 101 2.86 -9.58 0.13
C GLY A 101 1.42 -9.35 -0.34
N PHE A 102 1.03 -8.09 -0.58
CA PHE A 102 -0.30 -7.76 -1.10
C PHE A 102 -0.56 -8.35 -2.48
N VAL A 103 0.40 -8.19 -3.40
CA VAL A 103 0.29 -8.74 -4.77
C VAL A 103 0.19 -10.26 -4.72
N GLY A 104 0.99 -10.93 -3.89
CA GLY A 104 0.93 -12.37 -3.70
C GLY A 104 -0.43 -12.84 -3.17
N CYS A 105 -0.98 -12.17 -2.15
CA CYS A 105 -2.31 -12.47 -1.61
C CYS A 105 -3.42 -12.21 -2.64
N ALA A 106 -3.36 -11.08 -3.37
CA ALA A 106 -4.32 -10.75 -4.40
C ALA A 106 -4.30 -11.77 -5.55
N TYR A 107 -3.11 -12.19 -5.96
CA TYR A 107 -2.95 -13.25 -6.96
C TYR A 107 -3.54 -14.59 -6.47
N ALA A 108 -3.19 -15.00 -5.25
CA ALA A 108 -3.72 -16.24 -4.66
C ALA A 108 -5.25 -16.21 -4.55
N MET A 109 -5.82 -15.07 -4.14
CA MET A 109 -7.27 -14.88 -4.05
C MET A 109 -7.92 -14.96 -5.42
N SER A 110 -7.36 -14.28 -6.43
CA SER A 110 -7.86 -14.29 -7.81
C SER A 110 -7.82 -15.70 -8.42
N TRP A 111 -6.69 -16.39 -8.26
CA TRP A 111 -6.51 -17.75 -8.74
C TRP A 111 -7.50 -18.73 -8.10
N ASN A 112 -7.61 -18.70 -6.78
CA ASN A 112 -8.53 -19.58 -6.07
C ASN A 112 -10.01 -19.26 -6.38
N ASN A 113 -10.33 -17.99 -6.61
CA ASN A 113 -11.66 -17.57 -7.04
C ASN A 113 -12.00 -18.11 -8.44
N GLN A 114 -11.06 -18.03 -9.39
CA GLN A 114 -11.25 -18.58 -10.72
C GLN A 114 -11.45 -20.10 -10.65
N MET A 115 -10.58 -20.82 -9.94
CA MET A 115 -10.73 -22.27 -9.75
C MET A 115 -12.06 -22.64 -9.08
N TYR A 116 -12.50 -21.86 -8.10
CA TYR A 116 -13.80 -22.04 -7.47
C TYR A 116 -14.94 -21.93 -8.49
N HIS A 117 -14.93 -20.92 -9.35
CA HIS A 117 -15.94 -20.75 -10.39
C HIS A 117 -15.92 -21.91 -11.40
N ASP A 118 -14.74 -22.28 -11.87
CA ASP A 118 -14.57 -23.33 -12.86
C ASP A 118 -15.06 -24.69 -12.33
N TYR A 119 -14.68 -25.06 -11.10
CA TYR A 119 -15.18 -26.29 -10.47
C TYR A 119 -16.64 -26.20 -10.04
N SER A 120 -17.16 -25.01 -9.75
CA SER A 120 -18.58 -24.81 -9.48
C SER A 120 -19.41 -25.04 -10.73
N GLN A 121 -18.97 -24.52 -11.87
CA GLN A 121 -19.61 -24.72 -13.15
C GLN A 121 -19.59 -26.20 -13.55
N ALA A 122 -18.42 -26.84 -13.48
CA ALA A 122 -18.27 -28.25 -13.76
C ALA A 122 -19.17 -29.15 -12.86
N TYR A 123 -19.35 -28.75 -11.60
CA TYR A 123 -20.25 -29.44 -10.68
C TYR A 123 -21.74 -29.27 -11.06
N LEU A 124 -22.13 -28.08 -11.52
CA LEU A 124 -23.51 -27.83 -12.00
C LEU A 124 -23.79 -28.59 -13.29
N ASP A 125 -22.88 -28.53 -14.25
CA ASP A 125 -23.02 -29.19 -15.54
C ASP A 125 -23.04 -30.74 -15.44
N ILE A 126 -22.47 -31.32 -14.40
CA ILE A 126 -22.57 -32.79 -14.16
C ILE A 126 -23.88 -33.15 -13.48
N MET A 127 -24.59 -32.19 -12.92
CA MET A 127 -25.87 -32.40 -12.24
C MET A 127 -27.08 -32.10 -13.13
N ASP A 128 -26.89 -31.31 -14.18
CA ASP A 128 -27.92 -31.07 -15.17
C ASP A 128 -27.93 -32.20 -16.21
N ASP A 129 -29.08 -32.39 -16.88
CA ASP A 129 -29.27 -33.41 -17.89
C ASP A 129 -29.06 -32.87 -19.30
N ASP A 130 -28.45 -31.65 -19.45
CA ASP A 130 -28.23 -31.02 -20.76
C ASP A 130 -26.93 -31.53 -21.40
N PRO A 131 -27.00 -32.21 -22.54
CA PRO A 131 -25.84 -32.76 -23.23
C PRO A 131 -24.90 -31.67 -23.81
N ASN A 132 -25.33 -30.42 -23.86
CA ASN A 132 -24.54 -29.30 -24.39
C ASN A 132 -23.63 -28.67 -23.32
N THR A 133 -23.92 -28.84 -22.04
CA THR A 133 -23.16 -28.29 -20.92
C THR A 133 -22.18 -29.35 -20.40
N GLN A 134 -20.93 -29.30 -20.88
CA GLN A 134 -19.89 -30.29 -20.55
C GLN A 134 -18.59 -29.63 -20.10
N SER A 135 -18.65 -28.58 -19.27
CA SER A 135 -17.46 -27.87 -18.80
C SER A 135 -16.54 -28.75 -17.95
N TYR A 136 -17.10 -29.83 -17.36
CA TYR A 136 -16.33 -30.82 -16.60
C TYR A 136 -15.28 -31.57 -17.44
N ASN A 137 -15.45 -31.64 -18.76
CA ASN A 137 -14.50 -32.33 -19.65
C ASN A 137 -13.10 -31.73 -19.61
N GLN A 138 -12.97 -30.44 -19.37
CA GLN A 138 -11.66 -29.78 -19.25
C GLN A 138 -10.83 -30.23 -18.05
N PHE A 139 -11.47 -30.86 -17.05
CA PHE A 139 -10.83 -31.35 -15.84
C PHE A 139 -10.60 -32.85 -15.81
N LEU A 140 -11.06 -33.54 -16.85
CA LEU A 140 -10.85 -34.98 -17.01
C LEU A 140 -9.45 -35.26 -17.57
N HIS A 141 -8.86 -36.37 -17.14
CA HIS A 141 -7.64 -36.87 -17.78
C HIS A 141 -7.93 -37.29 -19.23
N LEU A 142 -6.93 -37.12 -20.08
CA LEU A 142 -7.01 -37.55 -21.48
C LEU A 142 -7.58 -38.97 -21.60
N GLY A 143 -8.70 -39.09 -22.32
CA GLY A 143 -9.39 -40.38 -22.54
C GLY A 143 -10.37 -40.82 -21.45
N ALA A 144 -10.50 -40.10 -20.35
CA ALA A 144 -11.51 -40.40 -19.35
C ALA A 144 -12.88 -39.89 -19.84
N LYS A 145 -13.91 -40.70 -19.67
CA LYS A 145 -15.30 -40.36 -19.92
C LYS A 145 -16.10 -40.55 -18.63
N ILE A 146 -17.11 -39.73 -18.45
CA ILE A 146 -18.06 -39.84 -17.37
C ILE A 146 -19.20 -40.76 -17.86
N ASP A 147 -19.35 -41.90 -17.21
CA ASP A 147 -20.39 -42.88 -17.44
C ASP A 147 -21.26 -43.02 -16.18
N GLU A 148 -22.44 -43.62 -16.31
CA GLU A 148 -23.35 -43.88 -15.18
C GLU A 148 -22.67 -44.57 -14.00
N SER A 149 -21.67 -45.41 -14.26
CA SER A 149 -20.94 -46.16 -13.23
C SER A 149 -20.00 -45.29 -12.38
N ASN A 150 -19.54 -44.15 -12.89
CA ASN A 150 -18.52 -43.29 -12.26
C ASN A 150 -19.00 -41.87 -11.96
N ILE A 151 -20.17 -41.50 -12.41
CA ILE A 151 -20.73 -40.13 -12.28
C ILE A 151 -20.78 -39.66 -10.82
N GLU A 152 -21.23 -40.51 -9.90
CA GLU A 152 -21.31 -40.14 -8.47
C GLU A 152 -19.95 -39.86 -7.86
N ARG A 153 -18.92 -40.59 -8.28
CA ARG A 153 -17.54 -40.32 -7.87
C ARG A 153 -17.04 -38.96 -8.36
N TYR A 154 -17.35 -38.60 -9.60
CA TYR A 154 -16.94 -37.31 -10.17
C TYR A 154 -17.71 -36.15 -9.54
N LYS A 155 -19.02 -36.28 -9.27
CA LYS A 155 -19.81 -35.32 -8.50
C LYS A 155 -19.16 -35.02 -7.15
N GLU A 156 -18.76 -36.08 -6.43
CA GLU A 156 -18.09 -35.91 -5.14
C GLU A 156 -16.72 -35.21 -5.27
N ILE A 157 -15.93 -35.56 -6.29
CA ILE A 157 -14.64 -34.94 -6.57
C ILE A 157 -14.80 -33.46 -6.85
N PHE A 158 -15.71 -33.08 -7.75
CA PHE A 158 -15.94 -31.65 -8.12
C PHE A 158 -16.48 -30.88 -6.93
N ARG A 159 -17.42 -31.43 -6.16
CA ARG A 159 -17.90 -30.81 -4.92
C ARG A 159 -16.74 -30.55 -3.94
N LYS A 160 -15.91 -31.54 -3.65
CA LYS A 160 -14.77 -31.41 -2.73
C LYS A 160 -13.75 -30.38 -3.22
N ARG A 161 -13.48 -30.34 -4.53
CA ARG A 161 -12.56 -29.37 -5.13
C ARG A 161 -13.13 -27.95 -5.07
N LYS A 162 -14.40 -27.75 -5.44
CA LYS A 162 -15.11 -26.48 -5.30
C LYS A 162 -15.03 -25.95 -3.87
N ASP A 163 -15.38 -26.79 -2.87
CA ASP A 163 -15.36 -26.41 -1.47
C ASP A 163 -13.93 -26.12 -0.96
N ARG A 164 -12.93 -26.81 -1.51
CA ARG A 164 -11.52 -26.54 -1.20
C ARG A 164 -11.11 -25.16 -1.71
N PHE A 165 -11.34 -24.83 -2.97
CA PHE A 165 -10.95 -23.55 -3.56
C PHE A 165 -11.71 -22.39 -2.93
N ARG A 166 -12.97 -22.57 -2.54
CA ARG A 166 -13.73 -21.61 -1.75
C ARG A 166 -12.99 -21.28 -0.44
N ARG A 167 -12.61 -22.31 0.33
CA ARG A 167 -11.89 -22.12 1.59
C ARG A 167 -10.53 -21.45 1.38
N TRP A 168 -9.79 -21.81 0.34
CA TRP A 168 -8.49 -21.20 0.04
C TRP A 168 -8.62 -19.74 -0.37
N ARG A 169 -9.66 -19.40 -1.12
CA ARG A 169 -9.98 -18.00 -1.46
C ARG A 169 -10.27 -17.20 -0.19
N ASP A 170 -11.13 -17.70 0.66
CA ASP A 170 -11.52 -17.04 1.91
C ASP A 170 -10.30 -16.91 2.86
N MET A 171 -9.46 -17.95 2.93
CA MET A 171 -8.19 -17.91 3.67
C MET A 171 -7.24 -16.85 3.13
N SER A 172 -7.12 -16.70 1.81
CA SER A 172 -6.27 -15.67 1.20
C SER A 172 -6.71 -14.24 1.59
N MET A 173 -8.03 -14.03 1.75
CA MET A 173 -8.55 -12.76 2.26
C MET A 173 -8.10 -12.49 3.70
N PHE A 174 -8.21 -13.48 4.59
CA PHE A 174 -7.74 -13.33 5.98
C PHE A 174 -6.24 -13.10 6.08
N VAL A 175 -5.45 -13.78 5.25
CA VAL A 175 -4.00 -13.56 5.19
C VAL A 175 -3.68 -12.13 4.72
N MET A 176 -4.41 -11.61 3.74
CA MET A 176 -4.24 -10.24 3.26
C MET A 176 -4.52 -9.21 4.36
N ILE A 177 -5.59 -9.41 5.16
CA ILE A 177 -5.88 -8.57 6.34
C ILE A 177 -4.74 -8.67 7.36
N GLY A 178 -4.20 -9.87 7.59
CA GLY A 178 -3.05 -10.08 8.47
C GLY A 178 -1.80 -9.33 8.01
N VAL A 179 -1.48 -9.40 6.73
CA VAL A 179 -0.35 -8.66 6.12
C VAL A 179 -0.54 -7.15 6.31
N TYR A 180 -1.77 -6.66 6.12
CA TYR A 180 -2.08 -5.25 6.36
C TYR A 180 -1.87 -4.86 7.84
N ALA A 181 -2.40 -5.63 8.77
CA ALA A 181 -2.24 -5.37 10.20
C ALA A 181 -0.77 -5.36 10.62
N LEU A 182 0.02 -6.33 10.13
CA LEU A 182 1.47 -6.38 10.36
C LEU A 182 2.19 -5.16 9.79
N SER A 183 1.79 -4.68 8.61
CA SER A 183 2.35 -3.45 8.01
C SER A 183 2.08 -2.21 8.88
N VAL A 184 0.88 -2.11 9.47
CA VAL A 184 0.53 -1.00 10.38
C VAL A 184 1.34 -1.06 11.66
N ILE A 185 1.45 -2.25 12.26
CA ILE A 185 2.24 -2.47 13.49
C ILE A 185 3.72 -2.13 13.23
N ASP A 186 4.29 -2.59 12.12
CA ASP A 186 5.66 -2.31 11.72
C ASP A 186 5.92 -0.79 11.59
N ALA A 187 5.03 -0.05 10.94
CA ALA A 187 5.14 1.40 10.82
C ALA A 187 5.08 2.12 12.18
N TYR A 188 4.23 1.63 13.08
CA TYR A 188 4.13 2.17 14.45
C TYR A 188 5.40 1.89 15.25
N VAL A 189 5.90 0.66 15.22
CA VAL A 189 7.11 0.25 15.94
C VAL A 189 8.33 1.03 15.43
N ASP A 190 8.51 1.16 14.12
CA ASP A 190 9.60 1.94 13.53
C ASP A 190 9.59 3.41 14.01
N ALA A 191 8.40 4.02 14.04
CA ALA A 191 8.25 5.39 14.52
C ALA A 191 8.56 5.50 16.01
N SER A 192 8.08 4.56 16.84
CA SER A 192 8.33 4.52 18.28
C SER A 192 9.81 4.32 18.60
N LEU A 193 10.46 3.39 17.91
CA LEU A 193 11.90 3.14 18.11
C LEU A 193 12.77 4.33 17.70
N SER A 194 12.29 5.19 16.78
CA SER A 194 13.03 6.39 16.38
C SER A 194 13.02 7.49 17.46
N GLU A 195 12.13 7.41 18.46
CA GLU A 195 12.10 8.31 19.62
C GLU A 195 13.15 7.95 20.66
N PHE A 196 13.59 6.68 20.71
CA PHE A 196 14.64 6.27 21.62
C PHE A 196 15.99 6.81 21.12
N ASP A 197 16.53 7.78 21.86
CA ASP A 197 17.89 8.25 21.68
C ASP A 197 18.81 7.20 22.32
N ILE A 198 19.51 6.46 21.50
CA ILE A 198 20.67 5.70 21.96
C ILE A 198 21.76 6.75 22.08
N SER A 199 21.82 7.43 23.23
CA SER A 199 22.93 8.33 23.55
C SER A 199 24.22 7.54 23.52
N ASP A 200 25.30 8.18 23.06
CA ASP A 200 26.65 7.58 22.97
C ASP A 200 27.15 7.01 24.30
N ASP A 201 26.53 7.37 25.42
CA ASP A 201 26.76 6.84 26.77
C ASP A 201 26.46 5.33 26.93
N LEU A 202 25.73 4.71 26.00
CA LEU A 202 25.45 3.27 25.98
C LEU A 202 26.44 2.48 25.09
N SER A 203 27.49 3.14 24.56
CA SER A 203 28.50 2.43 23.83
C SER A 203 29.30 1.55 24.82
N LEU A 204 29.25 0.24 24.62
CA LEU A 204 29.99 -0.74 25.41
C LEU A 204 31.49 -0.52 25.13
N ARG A 205 32.18 0.20 26.03
CA ARG A 205 33.62 0.44 25.95
C ARG A 205 34.34 -0.75 26.52
N PHE A 206 34.88 -1.60 25.70
CA PHE A 206 35.79 -2.67 26.12
C PHE A 206 37.19 -2.07 26.32
N GLU A 207 37.58 -1.83 27.58
CA GLU A 207 38.97 -1.55 27.92
C GLU A 207 39.60 -2.83 28.36
N PRO A 208 40.63 -3.38 27.64
CA PRO A 208 41.39 -4.52 28.10
C PRO A 208 42.24 -4.07 29.26
N THR A 209 41.84 -4.39 30.49
CA THR A 209 42.63 -4.12 31.70
C THR A 209 43.59 -5.30 31.92
N MET A 210 44.88 -5.06 31.77
CA MET A 210 45.92 -6.02 32.19
C MET A 210 45.97 -6.01 33.72
N LEU A 211 45.44 -7.05 34.34
CA LEU A 211 45.60 -7.26 35.76
C LEU A 211 47.04 -7.69 35.99
N ASN A 212 47.90 -6.73 36.35
CA ASN A 212 49.28 -7.02 36.71
C ASN A 212 49.29 -7.60 38.13
N ASN A 213 49.51 -8.90 38.26
CA ASN A 213 49.43 -9.65 39.49
C ASN A 213 50.78 -9.60 40.23
N GLU A 214 51.32 -8.38 40.40
CA GLU A 214 52.64 -8.20 41.12
C GLU A 214 52.59 -8.33 42.66
N SER A 215 51.37 -8.53 43.23
CA SER A 215 51.22 -8.61 44.68
C SER A 215 51.53 -10.02 45.29
N ARG A 216 52.01 -11.00 44.50
CA ARG A 216 52.23 -12.38 45.00
C ARG A 216 53.69 -12.79 45.21
N ALA A 217 54.63 -11.85 45.21
CA ALA A 217 56.05 -12.13 45.41
C ALA A 217 56.59 -11.38 46.59
N ARG A 218 55.90 -11.38 47.74
CA ARG A 218 56.46 -10.97 49.02
C ARG A 218 55.76 -11.72 50.17
N ASN A 219 56.11 -12.98 50.34
CA ASN A 219 56.27 -13.69 51.63
C ASN A 219 57.12 -14.90 51.42
#